data_5d592f59f195712fc17e6788cba4815f
#
_entry.id   5d592f59f195712fc17e6788cba4815f
#
_cell.length_a   1.000
_cell.length_b   1.000
_cell.length_c   1.000
_cell.angle_alpha   90.00
_cell.angle_beta   90.00
_cell.angle_gamma   90.00
#
_symmetry.space_group_name_H-M   'P 1'
#
loop_
_entity.id
_entity.type
_entity.pdbx_description
1 polymer ?
#
loop_
_entity_poly.entity_id
_entity_poly.type
_entity_poly.pdbx_seq_one_letter_code
_entity_poly.pdbx_strand_id
1 'polypeptide(L)'
;TLMQGDLVVVRLKEGYTKPEYVEIDGLVKSPGYYSILNNKYSLYDLLNDSGGILPDGAKNGVKIRRVNIAKTQIDETIAEFSKDSLNYVVNEQEDFIEFGVDINQLYKTKGKDIRYNVILKDGDRIIVPKIDNTIEVIGEVGRPTVIAYKKGLSVNDAIGQAGGLNDLAKRRGVFVVYQNGNVSSTKKYFIFRRMPKLEPGSKVVVPKKIANPNKTSIAEIIGLTSTLATLAVL
;
A
#
# COMPACT_ATOMS: atom_id res chain seq x y z
N THR A 1 14.43 8.50 48.72
CA THR A 1 13.12 9.17 48.71
C THR A 1 13.35 10.57 48.14
N LEU A 2 12.63 10.89 47.03
CA LEU A 2 12.71 12.24 46.46
C LEU A 2 11.88 13.20 47.29
N MET A 3 12.38 14.42 47.44
CA MET A 3 11.73 15.52 48.17
C MET A 3 11.29 16.61 47.20
N GLN A 4 10.41 17.50 47.69
CA GLN A 4 9.97 18.64 46.87
C GLN A 4 11.18 19.58 46.59
N GLY A 5 11.44 19.79 45.30
CA GLY A 5 12.60 20.58 44.81
C GLY A 5 13.76 19.74 44.27
N ASP A 6 13.71 18.41 44.40
CA ASP A 6 14.74 17.55 43.82
C ASP A 6 14.62 17.51 42.31
N LEU A 7 15.74 17.68 41.60
CA LEU A 7 15.85 17.55 40.16
C LEU A 7 16.46 16.19 39.82
N VAL A 8 15.67 15.32 39.17
CA VAL A 8 16.16 14.05 38.65
C VAL A 8 16.61 14.23 37.21
N VAL A 9 17.91 14.13 36.94
CA VAL A 9 18.48 14.18 35.61
C VAL A 9 18.83 12.76 35.16
N VAL A 10 18.10 12.24 34.18
CA VAL A 10 18.41 10.96 33.53
C VAL A 10 19.31 11.25 32.33
N ARG A 11 20.56 10.80 32.39
CA ARG A 11 21.51 10.92 31.28
C ARG A 11 21.56 9.60 30.50
N LEU A 12 21.69 9.70 29.18
CA LEU A 12 21.94 8.53 28.34
C LEU A 12 23.33 7.96 28.70
N LYS A 13 23.39 6.62 28.86
CA LYS A 13 24.64 5.92 29.08
C LYS A 13 25.47 5.97 27.79
N GLU A 14 26.82 6.16 27.89
CA GLU A 14 27.69 6.01 26.73
C GLU A 14 27.47 4.63 26.05
N GLY A 15 27.28 4.65 24.72
CA GLY A 15 26.95 3.44 23.94
C GLY A 15 25.48 3.05 23.96
N TYR A 16 24.58 3.89 24.51
CA TYR A 16 23.13 3.65 24.39
C TYR A 16 22.68 3.92 22.94
N THR A 17 22.24 2.90 22.26
CA THR A 17 21.52 3.00 21.00
C THR A 17 20.03 3.03 21.29
N LYS A 18 19.33 4.03 20.73
CA LYS A 18 17.86 4.12 20.82
C LYS A 18 17.28 2.83 20.23
N PRO A 19 16.38 2.13 20.96
CA PRO A 19 15.70 0.99 20.39
C PRO A 19 14.91 1.39 19.16
N GLU A 20 15.09 0.65 18.08
CA GLU A 20 14.32 0.79 16.85
C GLU A 20 13.12 -0.15 16.89
N TYR A 21 11.97 0.31 16.39
CA TYR A 21 10.72 -0.44 16.44
C TYR A 21 10.02 -0.43 15.08
N VAL A 22 9.34 -1.53 14.81
CA VAL A 22 8.35 -1.62 13.74
C VAL A 22 6.99 -1.95 14.33
N GLU A 23 5.94 -1.49 13.70
CA GLU A 23 4.57 -1.79 14.08
C GLU A 23 3.96 -2.77 13.06
N ILE A 24 3.27 -3.80 13.55
CA ILE A 24 2.41 -4.64 12.72
C ILE A 24 0.98 -4.55 13.23
N ASP A 25 0.06 -4.23 12.33
CA ASP A 25 -1.34 -3.96 12.62
C ASP A 25 -2.27 -4.78 11.72
N GLY A 26 -3.50 -4.99 12.19
CA GLY A 26 -4.53 -5.72 11.47
C GLY A 26 -4.59 -7.20 11.79
N LEU A 27 -4.87 -8.04 10.78
CA LEU A 27 -5.20 -9.45 10.99
C LEU A 27 -3.97 -10.36 11.03
N VAL A 28 -3.17 -10.18 12.10
CA VAL A 28 -2.08 -11.08 12.51
C VAL A 28 -2.39 -11.66 13.88
N LYS A 29 -1.69 -12.73 14.27
CA LYS A 29 -1.94 -13.40 15.56
C LYS A 29 -1.58 -12.51 16.74
N SER A 30 -0.50 -11.75 16.66
CA SER A 30 -0.03 -10.85 17.72
C SER A 30 0.33 -9.49 17.11
N PRO A 31 -0.66 -8.58 16.96
CA PRO A 31 -0.38 -7.22 16.51
C PRO A 31 0.34 -6.41 17.59
N GLY A 32 1.12 -5.40 17.20
CA GLY A 32 1.82 -4.51 18.12
C GLY A 32 3.21 -4.09 17.63
N TYR A 33 4.01 -3.61 18.57
CA TYR A 33 5.36 -3.14 18.32
C TYR A 33 6.38 -4.25 18.52
N TYR A 34 7.34 -4.35 17.58
CA TYR A 34 8.44 -5.29 17.60
C TYR A 34 9.76 -4.55 17.53
N SER A 35 10.70 -4.89 18.43
CA SER A 35 12.01 -4.26 18.46
C SER A 35 12.90 -4.81 17.34
N ILE A 36 13.57 -3.91 16.61
CA ILE A 36 14.60 -4.27 15.64
C ILE A 36 15.93 -4.39 16.39
N LEU A 37 16.40 -5.62 16.58
CA LEU A 37 17.66 -5.87 17.30
C LEU A 37 18.90 -5.76 16.39
N ASN A 38 18.70 -5.74 15.08
CA ASN A 38 19.78 -5.63 14.10
C ASN A 38 19.26 -5.11 12.75
N ASN A 39 20.15 -4.53 11.95
CA ASN A 39 19.84 -3.97 10.62
C ASN A 39 19.48 -5.02 9.55
N LYS A 40 19.23 -6.28 9.93
CA LYS A 40 18.84 -7.38 9.02
C LYS A 40 17.44 -7.90 9.33
N TYR A 41 16.71 -7.29 10.28
CA TYR A 41 15.36 -7.70 10.62
C TYR A 41 14.43 -7.49 9.42
N SER A 42 13.81 -8.55 8.99
CA SER A 42 13.04 -8.57 7.73
C SER A 42 11.55 -8.73 7.96
N LEU A 43 10.76 -8.45 6.91
CA LEU A 43 9.32 -8.70 6.92
C LEU A 43 8.98 -10.17 7.23
N TYR A 44 9.81 -11.12 6.74
CA TYR A 44 9.60 -12.54 7.02
C TYR A 44 9.78 -12.86 8.51
N ASP A 45 10.80 -12.26 9.14
CA ASP A 45 11.07 -12.45 10.58
C ASP A 45 9.91 -11.86 11.39
N LEU A 46 9.48 -10.63 11.10
CA LEU A 46 8.35 -9.99 11.76
C LEU A 46 7.06 -10.80 11.65
N LEU A 47 6.75 -11.33 10.46
CA LEU A 47 5.57 -12.16 10.28
C LEU A 47 5.64 -13.48 11.08
N ASN A 48 6.83 -14.07 11.22
CA ASN A 48 7.01 -15.24 12.06
C ASN A 48 6.87 -14.89 13.55
N ASP A 49 7.50 -13.81 14.00
CA ASP A 49 7.47 -13.36 15.39
C ASP A 49 6.05 -12.95 15.82
N SER A 50 5.28 -12.33 14.90
CA SER A 50 3.87 -11.99 15.13
C SER A 50 2.93 -13.20 15.07
N GLY A 51 3.43 -14.40 14.81
CA GLY A 51 2.66 -15.63 14.72
C GLY A 51 1.89 -15.82 13.41
N GLY A 52 2.19 -14.99 12.41
CA GLY A 52 1.64 -15.06 11.05
C GLY A 52 0.31 -14.36 10.86
N ILE A 53 -0.11 -14.34 9.60
CA ILE A 53 -1.38 -13.73 9.16
C ILE A 53 -2.53 -14.68 9.48
N LEU A 54 -3.59 -14.15 10.09
CA LEU A 54 -4.82 -14.90 10.40
C LEU A 54 -5.53 -15.35 9.10
N PRO A 55 -6.41 -16.37 9.18
CA PRO A 55 -7.14 -16.88 8.01
C PRO A 55 -7.95 -15.82 7.25
N ASP A 56 -8.52 -14.84 7.98
CA ASP A 56 -9.29 -13.73 7.40
C ASP A 56 -8.42 -12.54 6.96
N GLY A 57 -7.11 -12.61 7.16
CA GLY A 57 -6.15 -11.59 6.74
C GLY A 57 -5.83 -11.69 5.25
N ALA A 58 -5.91 -10.56 4.55
CA ALA A 58 -5.66 -10.48 3.11
C ALA A 58 -4.16 -10.48 2.82
N LYS A 59 -3.58 -11.65 2.53
CA LYS A 59 -2.16 -11.77 2.14
C LYS A 59 -1.80 -10.88 0.93
N ASN A 60 -2.75 -10.69 0.02
CA ASN A 60 -2.58 -9.86 -1.17
C ASN A 60 -2.87 -8.37 -0.91
N GLY A 61 -3.24 -8.03 0.33
CA GLY A 61 -3.53 -6.68 0.78
C GLY A 61 -2.44 -6.08 1.68
N VAL A 62 -1.42 -6.85 2.02
CA VAL A 62 -0.37 -6.39 2.96
C VAL A 62 0.43 -5.25 2.35
N LYS A 63 0.56 -4.19 3.14
CA LYS A 63 1.31 -2.98 2.78
C LYS A 63 2.30 -2.63 3.87
N ILE A 64 3.38 -1.99 3.47
CA ILE A 64 4.33 -1.34 4.36
C ILE A 64 4.21 0.17 4.16
N ARG A 65 4.01 0.89 5.26
CA ARG A 65 4.07 2.34 5.32
C ARG A 65 5.37 2.74 5.99
N ARG A 66 6.16 3.54 5.31
CA ARG A 66 7.48 4.01 5.75
C ARG A 66 7.54 5.53 5.72
N VAL A 67 8.08 6.15 6.76
CA VAL A 67 8.29 7.61 6.79
C VAL A 67 9.31 8.02 5.73
N ASN A 68 9.00 9.04 4.95
CA ASN A 68 9.90 9.57 3.93
C ASN A 68 10.84 10.62 4.55
N ILE A 69 11.92 10.16 5.19
CA ILE A 69 12.89 11.01 5.89
C ILE A 69 13.50 12.10 4.98
N ALA A 70 13.66 11.84 3.69
CA ALA A 70 14.24 12.80 2.76
C ALA A 70 13.40 14.07 2.62
N LYS A 71 12.07 13.94 2.64
CA LYS A 71 11.16 15.09 2.53
C LYS A 71 11.04 15.81 3.87
N THR A 72 11.00 15.08 4.98
CA THR A 72 10.99 15.65 6.33
C THR A 72 12.21 16.55 6.58
N GLN A 73 13.40 16.12 6.15
CA GLN A 73 14.63 16.93 6.28
C GLN A 73 14.61 18.19 5.41
N ILE A 74 14.01 18.13 4.22
CA ILE A 74 13.86 19.30 3.34
C ILE A 74 12.88 20.30 3.96
N ASP A 75 11.76 19.83 4.51
CA ASP A 75 10.75 20.67 5.15
C ASP A 75 11.29 21.33 6.43
N GLU A 76 12.09 20.64 7.24
CA GLU A 76 12.78 21.22 8.40
C GLU A 76 13.79 22.29 7.98
N THR A 77 14.57 22.06 6.93
CA THR A 77 15.54 23.03 6.40
C THR A 77 14.84 24.28 5.85
N ILE A 78 13.73 24.11 5.12
CA ILE A 78 12.92 25.23 4.62
C ILE A 78 12.26 25.99 5.78
N ALA A 79 11.78 25.32 6.81
CA ALA A 79 11.20 25.92 8.00
C ALA A 79 12.23 26.75 8.79
N GLU A 80 13.48 26.33 8.85
CA GLU A 80 14.57 27.12 9.47
C GLU A 80 14.86 28.40 8.67
N PHE A 81 14.86 28.33 7.33
CA PHE A 81 15.06 29.50 6.47
C PHE A 81 13.86 30.45 6.44
N SER A 82 12.65 29.99 6.78
CA SER A 82 11.42 30.78 6.70
C SER A 82 11.01 31.44 8.03
N LYS A 83 11.79 31.31 9.10
CA LYS A 83 11.48 31.88 10.43
C LYS A 83 11.29 33.39 10.43
N ASP A 84 11.67 34.10 9.37
CA ASP A 84 11.54 35.58 9.25
C ASP A 84 10.31 36.04 8.46
N SER A 85 9.44 35.17 7.97
CA SER A 85 8.27 35.58 7.18
C SER A 85 7.05 34.71 7.42
N LEU A 86 6.18 35.17 8.31
CA LEU A 86 4.73 35.01 8.33
C LEU A 86 4.11 33.63 8.03
N ASN A 87 3.54 33.01 9.09
CA ASN A 87 2.41 32.05 9.02
C ASN A 87 2.55 30.90 8.02
N TYR A 88 3.60 30.12 8.11
CA TYR A 88 3.60 28.80 7.54
C TYR A 88 2.90 27.84 8.52
N VAL A 89 1.66 27.49 8.22
CA VAL A 89 1.00 26.34 8.85
C VAL A 89 1.74 25.11 8.32
N VAL A 90 2.65 24.58 9.12
CA VAL A 90 3.21 23.24 8.90
C VAL A 90 2.03 22.28 8.98
N ASN A 91 1.50 21.88 7.84
CA ASN A 91 0.64 20.70 7.79
C ASN A 91 1.54 19.53 8.16
N GLU A 92 1.41 19.03 9.38
CA GLU A 92 2.01 17.78 9.87
C GLU A 92 1.40 16.56 9.13
N GLN A 93 1.36 16.57 7.82
CA GLN A 93 1.15 15.37 7.04
C GLN A 93 2.52 14.72 6.91
N GLU A 94 2.80 13.84 7.85
CA GLU A 94 3.91 12.90 7.71
C GLU A 94 3.84 12.25 6.33
N ASP A 95 4.78 12.58 5.47
CA ASP A 95 4.86 12.01 4.14
C ASP A 95 5.32 10.56 4.24
N PHE A 96 4.37 9.66 4.12
CA PHE A 96 4.64 8.23 4.06
C PHE A 96 4.79 7.77 2.63
N ILE A 97 5.72 6.85 2.43
CA ILE A 97 5.76 5.99 1.26
C ILE A 97 4.99 4.71 1.61
N GLU A 98 3.93 4.41 0.86
CA GLU A 98 3.18 3.18 1.02
C GLU A 98 3.42 2.26 -0.17
N PHE A 99 3.81 1.02 0.07
CA PHE A 99 4.06 0.03 -0.97
C PHE A 99 3.58 -1.36 -0.57
N GLY A 100 3.05 -2.08 -1.57
CA GLY A 100 2.55 -3.44 -1.41
C GLY A 100 3.66 -4.48 -1.49
N VAL A 101 3.47 -5.58 -0.76
CA VAL A 101 4.38 -6.73 -0.76
C VAL A 101 3.67 -7.99 -1.23
N ASP A 102 4.41 -8.91 -1.88
CA ASP A 102 3.89 -10.21 -2.29
C ASP A 102 4.16 -11.27 -1.22
N ILE A 103 3.23 -11.40 -0.30
CA ILE A 103 3.33 -12.34 0.83
C ILE A 103 3.36 -13.79 0.35
N ASN A 104 2.70 -14.11 -0.76
CA ASN A 104 2.69 -15.48 -1.28
C ASN A 104 4.09 -15.89 -1.75
N GLN A 105 4.80 -15.01 -2.45
CA GLN A 105 6.19 -15.25 -2.84
C GLN A 105 7.14 -15.20 -1.65
N LEU A 106 6.91 -14.31 -0.69
CA LEU A 106 7.69 -14.24 0.54
C LEU A 106 7.69 -15.59 1.28
N TYR A 107 6.50 -16.17 1.52
CA TYR A 107 6.38 -17.48 2.18
C TYR A 107 6.92 -18.62 1.32
N LYS A 108 6.67 -18.62 0.00
CA LYS A 108 7.17 -19.63 -0.92
C LYS A 108 8.70 -19.70 -0.91
N THR A 109 9.36 -18.55 -0.84
CA THR A 109 10.83 -18.45 -0.79
C THR A 109 11.39 -18.55 0.63
N LYS A 110 10.53 -18.65 1.65
CA LYS A 110 10.90 -18.64 3.07
C LYS A 110 11.79 -17.45 3.43
N GLY A 111 11.48 -16.28 2.89
CA GLY A 111 12.24 -15.05 3.10
C GLY A 111 13.61 -15.00 2.43
N LYS A 112 14.02 -16.02 1.66
CA LYS A 112 15.35 -16.07 1.04
C LYS A 112 15.52 -15.15 -0.17
N ASP A 113 14.43 -14.81 -0.84
CA ASP A 113 14.47 -13.95 -2.03
C ASP A 113 14.29 -12.48 -1.63
N ILE A 114 15.37 -11.72 -1.75
CA ILE A 114 15.42 -10.29 -1.40
C ILE A 114 14.38 -9.43 -2.15
N ARG A 115 13.90 -9.88 -3.31
CA ARG A 115 12.89 -9.14 -4.07
C ARG A 115 11.53 -9.09 -3.36
N TYR A 116 11.26 -10.05 -2.49
CA TYR A 116 10.00 -10.19 -1.77
C TYR A 116 10.16 -9.99 -0.26
N ASN A 117 11.40 -10.06 0.25
CA ASN A 117 11.69 -9.93 1.67
C ASN A 117 12.30 -8.57 1.98
N VAL A 118 11.47 -7.65 2.40
CA VAL A 118 11.88 -6.28 2.72
C VAL A 118 12.60 -6.25 4.05
N ILE A 119 13.77 -5.61 4.10
CA ILE A 119 14.43 -5.27 5.36
C ILE A 119 13.68 -4.08 5.97
N LEU A 120 13.24 -4.27 7.20
CA LEU A 120 12.46 -3.29 7.92
C LEU A 120 13.36 -2.21 8.54
N LYS A 121 12.81 -1.02 8.69
CA LYS A 121 13.47 0.15 9.28
C LYS A 121 12.67 0.67 10.45
N ASP A 122 13.32 1.45 11.32
CA ASP A 122 12.65 2.14 12.43
C ASP A 122 11.44 2.95 11.93
N GLY A 123 10.31 2.80 12.61
CA GLY A 123 9.07 3.46 12.27
C GLY A 123 8.26 2.83 11.12
N ASP A 124 8.72 1.71 10.52
CA ASP A 124 7.90 1.01 9.52
C ASP A 124 6.62 0.48 10.17
N ARG A 125 5.48 0.70 9.49
CA ARG A 125 4.19 0.14 9.88
C ARG A 125 3.71 -0.83 8.83
N ILE A 126 3.52 -2.09 9.24
CA ILE A 126 3.01 -3.17 8.40
C ILE A 126 1.51 -3.31 8.64
N ILE A 127 0.71 -3.21 7.58
CA ILE A 127 -0.74 -3.25 7.66
C ILE A 127 -1.23 -4.51 6.98
N VAL A 128 -1.94 -5.36 7.73
CA VAL A 128 -2.56 -6.59 7.25
C VAL A 128 -4.08 -6.42 7.25
N PRO A 129 -4.70 -6.02 6.14
CA PRO A 129 -6.13 -5.78 6.10
C PRO A 129 -6.93 -7.09 6.10
N LYS A 130 -8.24 -6.97 6.33
CA LYS A 130 -9.19 -8.07 6.16
C LYS A 130 -9.37 -8.40 4.67
N ILE A 131 -9.66 -9.67 4.37
CA ILE A 131 -10.06 -10.10 3.03
C ILE A 131 -11.36 -9.39 2.64
N ASP A 132 -11.30 -8.64 1.54
CA ASP A 132 -12.49 -8.08 0.91
C ASP A 132 -12.93 -9.02 -0.22
N ASN A 133 -14.01 -9.74 0.00
CA ASN A 133 -14.56 -10.69 -0.97
C ASN A 133 -15.35 -10.00 -2.10
N THR A 134 -14.94 -8.80 -2.49
CA THR A 134 -15.55 -8.06 -3.61
C THR A 134 -14.54 -7.74 -4.71
N ILE A 135 -15.04 -7.39 -5.87
CA ILE A 135 -14.31 -6.82 -7.00
C ILE A 135 -15.00 -5.53 -7.40
N GLU A 136 -14.25 -4.44 -7.41
CA GLU A 136 -14.73 -3.17 -7.91
C GLU A 136 -14.43 -3.06 -9.42
N VAL A 137 -15.41 -2.68 -10.23
CA VAL A 137 -15.25 -2.46 -11.67
C VAL A 137 -15.56 -1.01 -11.97
N ILE A 138 -14.55 -0.26 -12.43
CA ILE A 138 -14.62 1.18 -12.63
C ILE A 138 -14.10 1.61 -14.01
N GLY A 139 -14.41 2.86 -14.37
CA GLY A 139 -14.01 3.47 -15.64
C GLY A 139 -15.05 3.30 -16.74
N GLU A 140 -14.61 3.10 -17.97
CA GLU A 140 -15.43 3.09 -19.18
C GLU A 140 -16.17 1.76 -19.38
N VAL A 141 -17.10 1.47 -18.46
CA VAL A 141 -18.02 0.33 -18.49
C VAL A 141 -19.46 0.81 -18.56
N GLY A 142 -20.40 -0.06 -18.86
CA GLY A 142 -21.82 0.27 -18.93
C GLY A 142 -22.33 0.87 -17.62
N ARG A 143 -21.97 0.25 -16.48
CA ARG A 143 -22.27 0.75 -15.12
C ARG A 143 -21.16 0.35 -14.16
N PRO A 144 -20.35 1.31 -13.66
CA PRO A 144 -19.41 1.04 -12.57
C PRO A 144 -20.13 0.40 -11.39
N THR A 145 -19.56 -0.68 -10.84
CA THR A 145 -20.23 -1.47 -9.80
C THR A 145 -19.24 -2.26 -8.96
N VAL A 146 -19.70 -2.73 -7.80
CA VAL A 146 -19.02 -3.68 -6.95
C VAL A 146 -19.72 -5.02 -7.05
N ILE A 147 -18.97 -6.09 -7.33
CA ILE A 147 -19.48 -7.46 -7.48
C ILE A 147 -18.82 -8.39 -6.49
N ALA A 148 -19.52 -9.46 -6.10
CA ALA A 148 -18.95 -10.46 -5.22
C ALA A 148 -17.83 -11.25 -5.94
N TYR A 149 -16.68 -11.40 -5.27
CA TYR A 149 -15.61 -12.25 -5.78
C TYR A 149 -16.02 -13.73 -5.73
N LYS A 150 -15.76 -14.44 -6.83
CA LYS A 150 -15.85 -15.89 -6.90
C LYS A 150 -14.55 -16.45 -7.47
N LYS A 151 -14.08 -17.56 -6.90
CA LYS A 151 -12.87 -18.23 -7.39
C LYS A 151 -13.02 -18.58 -8.88
N GLY A 152 -12.07 -18.14 -9.69
CA GLY A 152 -12.11 -18.34 -11.15
C GLY A 152 -12.80 -17.22 -11.94
N LEU A 153 -13.36 -16.21 -11.28
CA LEU A 153 -13.90 -15.03 -11.95
C LEU A 153 -12.81 -14.37 -12.81
N SER A 154 -13.10 -14.16 -14.09
CA SER A 154 -12.19 -13.49 -15.01
C SER A 154 -12.48 -11.98 -15.07
N VAL A 155 -11.49 -11.21 -15.56
CA VAL A 155 -11.66 -9.76 -15.82
C VAL A 155 -12.82 -9.53 -16.81
N ASN A 156 -12.96 -10.39 -17.84
CA ASN A 156 -14.05 -10.25 -18.80
C ASN A 156 -15.43 -10.49 -18.16
N ASP A 157 -15.53 -11.49 -17.28
CA ASP A 157 -16.79 -11.76 -16.57
C ASP A 157 -17.17 -10.59 -15.66
N ALA A 158 -16.17 -10.01 -14.95
CA ALA A 158 -16.39 -8.85 -14.12
C ALA A 158 -16.86 -7.63 -14.92
N ILE A 159 -16.23 -7.35 -16.06
CA ILE A 159 -16.66 -6.30 -16.99
C ILE A 159 -18.06 -6.60 -17.54
N GLY A 160 -18.35 -7.85 -17.87
CA GLY A 160 -19.68 -8.26 -18.33
C GLY A 160 -20.77 -7.97 -17.30
N GLN A 161 -20.52 -8.25 -16.00
CA GLN A 161 -21.44 -7.93 -14.91
C GLN A 161 -21.61 -6.41 -14.70
N ALA A 162 -20.63 -5.61 -15.09
CA ALA A 162 -20.69 -4.15 -15.11
C ALA A 162 -21.38 -3.58 -16.38
N GLY A 163 -22.10 -4.41 -17.15
CA GLY A 163 -22.77 -4.00 -18.38
C GLY A 163 -21.87 -3.91 -19.61
N GLY A 164 -20.70 -4.51 -19.55
CA GLY A 164 -19.74 -4.53 -20.66
C GLY A 164 -18.93 -3.23 -20.79
N LEU A 165 -18.13 -3.15 -21.84
CA LEU A 165 -17.35 -1.97 -22.19
C LEU A 165 -18.23 -0.97 -22.96
N ASN A 166 -18.16 0.31 -22.62
CA ASN A 166 -18.81 1.35 -23.41
C ASN A 166 -17.95 1.75 -24.64
N ASP A 167 -18.50 2.66 -25.49
CA ASP A 167 -17.84 3.08 -26.74
C ASP A 167 -16.53 3.85 -26.54
N LEU A 168 -16.36 4.46 -25.36
CA LEU A 168 -15.16 5.21 -24.98
C LEU A 168 -14.06 4.33 -24.39
N ALA A 169 -14.35 3.05 -24.12
CA ALA A 169 -13.43 2.16 -23.45
C ALA A 169 -12.19 1.80 -24.27
N LYS A 170 -11.00 1.99 -23.69
CA LYS A 170 -9.74 1.48 -24.23
C LYS A 170 -9.57 0.00 -23.91
N ARG A 171 -10.19 -0.89 -24.67
CA ARG A 171 -10.19 -2.36 -24.45
C ARG A 171 -8.81 -2.96 -24.17
N ARG A 172 -7.76 -2.43 -24.81
CA ARG A 172 -6.38 -2.92 -24.68
C ARG A 172 -5.64 -2.35 -23.47
N GLY A 173 -6.24 -1.40 -22.76
CA GLY A 173 -5.67 -0.71 -21.62
C GLY A 173 -6.22 -1.18 -20.27
N VAL A 174 -7.08 -2.20 -20.26
CA VAL A 174 -7.64 -2.73 -19.00
C VAL A 174 -6.53 -3.25 -18.10
N PHE A 175 -6.55 -2.84 -16.84
CA PHE A 175 -5.63 -3.29 -15.82
C PHE A 175 -6.36 -3.58 -14.51
N VAL A 176 -5.68 -4.29 -13.62
CA VAL A 176 -6.18 -4.66 -12.30
C VAL A 176 -5.28 -4.03 -11.25
N VAL A 177 -5.87 -3.38 -10.27
CA VAL A 177 -5.21 -2.91 -9.07
C VAL A 177 -5.58 -3.86 -7.93
N TYR A 178 -4.58 -4.45 -7.30
CA TYR A 178 -4.78 -5.34 -6.16
C TYR A 178 -4.93 -4.55 -4.86
N GLN A 179 -5.43 -5.19 -3.82
CA GLN A 179 -5.69 -4.54 -2.52
C GLN A 179 -4.42 -3.91 -1.90
N ASN A 180 -3.24 -4.46 -2.19
CA ASN A 180 -1.95 -3.89 -1.77
C ASN A 180 -1.45 -2.73 -2.65
N GLY A 181 -2.22 -2.28 -3.64
CA GLY A 181 -1.84 -1.22 -4.57
C GLY A 181 -1.02 -1.68 -5.79
N ASN A 182 -0.60 -2.94 -5.85
CA ASN A 182 0.10 -3.45 -7.02
C ASN A 182 -0.79 -3.45 -8.26
N VAL A 183 -0.22 -3.08 -9.41
CA VAL A 183 -0.94 -3.00 -10.68
C VAL A 183 -0.50 -4.10 -11.63
N SER A 184 -1.44 -4.80 -12.23
CA SER A 184 -1.18 -5.78 -13.28
C SER A 184 -1.98 -5.46 -14.53
N SER A 185 -1.29 -5.33 -15.64
CA SER A 185 -1.90 -5.07 -16.95
C SER A 185 -1.99 -6.34 -17.79
N THR A 186 -2.81 -6.28 -18.85
CA THR A 186 -2.90 -7.34 -19.84
C THR A 186 -1.56 -7.55 -20.54
N LYS A 187 -0.98 -8.74 -20.39
CA LYS A 187 0.28 -9.10 -21.06
C LYS A 187 0.00 -9.69 -22.43
N LYS A 188 0.76 -9.24 -23.44
CA LYS A 188 0.72 -9.78 -24.79
C LYS A 188 1.85 -10.80 -24.94
N TYR A 189 1.49 -12.06 -25.20
CA TYR A 189 2.44 -13.11 -25.53
C TYR A 189 2.19 -13.52 -26.99
N PHE A 190 3.05 -13.11 -27.90
CA PHE A 190 2.96 -13.40 -29.31
C PHE A 190 1.57 -13.06 -29.88
N ILE A 191 0.70 -14.05 -30.10
CA ILE A 191 -0.68 -13.89 -30.57
C ILE A 191 -1.73 -13.95 -29.45
N PHE A 192 -1.36 -14.43 -28.26
CA PHE A 192 -2.29 -14.58 -27.16
C PHE A 192 -2.19 -13.39 -26.18
N ARG A 193 -3.34 -13.04 -25.59
CA ARG A 193 -3.42 -12.06 -24.52
C ARG A 193 -3.81 -12.75 -23.24
N ARG A 194 -3.03 -12.53 -22.20
CA ARG A 194 -3.33 -13.01 -20.87
C ARG A 194 -3.77 -11.84 -20.00
N MET A 195 -5.03 -11.86 -19.61
CA MET A 195 -5.58 -10.95 -18.62
C MET A 195 -4.99 -11.27 -17.22
N PRO A 196 -4.86 -10.28 -16.34
CA PRO A 196 -4.50 -10.50 -14.94
C PRO A 196 -5.52 -11.41 -14.27
N LYS A 197 -5.09 -12.16 -13.25
CA LYS A 197 -6.02 -12.88 -12.37
C LYS A 197 -6.66 -11.90 -11.42
N LEU A 198 -7.96 -12.07 -11.16
CA LEU A 198 -8.64 -11.36 -10.11
C LEU A 198 -8.40 -12.05 -8.77
N GLU A 199 -8.23 -11.25 -7.75
CA GLU A 199 -8.08 -11.65 -6.36
C GLU A 199 -9.09 -10.88 -5.51
N PRO A 200 -9.48 -11.37 -4.33
CA PRO A 200 -10.37 -10.63 -3.43
C PRO A 200 -9.86 -9.21 -3.18
N GLY A 201 -10.75 -8.21 -3.22
CA GLY A 201 -10.40 -6.81 -3.05
C GLY A 201 -9.74 -6.15 -4.26
N SER A 202 -9.72 -6.80 -5.43
CA SER A 202 -9.16 -6.19 -6.65
C SER A 202 -10.09 -5.16 -7.25
N LYS A 203 -9.50 -4.16 -7.94
CA LYS A 203 -10.22 -3.18 -8.76
C LYS A 203 -9.88 -3.42 -10.24
N VAL A 204 -10.89 -3.64 -11.07
CA VAL A 204 -10.76 -3.68 -12.53
C VAL A 204 -10.97 -2.27 -13.06
N VAL A 205 -9.93 -1.72 -13.66
CA VAL A 205 -9.95 -0.37 -14.21
C VAL A 205 -9.99 -0.42 -15.73
N VAL A 206 -11.02 0.19 -16.31
CA VAL A 206 -11.19 0.31 -17.75
C VAL A 206 -10.93 1.76 -18.17
N PRO A 207 -9.76 2.08 -18.73
CA PRO A 207 -9.41 3.45 -19.08
C PRO A 207 -10.16 3.90 -20.35
N LYS A 208 -10.30 5.23 -20.47
CA LYS A 208 -10.86 5.89 -21.65
C LYS A 208 -9.90 5.85 -22.85
N LYS A 209 -10.43 5.76 -24.06
CA LYS A 209 -9.68 6.06 -25.28
C LYS A 209 -9.32 7.55 -25.29
N ILE A 210 -8.03 7.85 -25.36
CA ILE A 210 -7.57 9.23 -25.51
C ILE A 210 -7.33 9.51 -26.98
N ALA A 211 -7.86 10.60 -27.50
CA ALA A 211 -7.72 10.98 -28.91
C ALA A 211 -6.26 11.35 -29.25
N ASN A 212 -5.44 11.75 -28.26
CA ASN A 212 -4.01 12.06 -28.42
C ASN A 212 -3.16 11.27 -27.40
N PRO A 213 -2.38 10.26 -27.82
CA PRO A 213 -1.63 9.39 -26.91
C PRO A 213 -0.42 10.05 -26.23
N ASN A 214 -0.06 11.28 -26.58
CA ASN A 214 1.20 11.91 -26.16
C ASN A 214 1.11 12.73 -24.87
N LYS A 215 0.01 12.79 -24.15
CA LYS A 215 -0.15 13.77 -23.05
C LYS A 215 -0.71 13.27 -21.71
N THR A 216 -0.97 11.98 -21.49
CA THR A 216 -1.55 11.58 -20.20
C THR A 216 -0.69 10.57 -19.49
N SER A 217 -0.18 10.94 -18.30
CA SER A 217 0.59 10.04 -17.45
C SER A 217 -0.33 9.05 -16.71
N ILE A 218 0.20 7.88 -16.37
CA ILE A 218 -0.51 6.87 -15.56
C ILE A 218 -0.94 7.45 -14.20
N ALA A 219 -0.22 8.43 -13.68
CA ALA A 219 -0.53 9.13 -12.43
C ALA A 219 -1.86 9.91 -12.50
N GLU A 220 -2.20 10.52 -13.65
CA GLU A 220 -3.49 11.21 -13.83
C GLU A 220 -4.66 10.23 -13.88
N ILE A 221 -4.44 9.03 -14.41
CA ILE A 221 -5.48 7.97 -14.47
C ILE A 221 -5.75 7.42 -13.06
N ILE A 222 -4.71 7.27 -12.23
CA ILE A 222 -4.84 6.80 -10.85
C ILE A 222 -5.43 7.90 -9.95
N GLY A 223 -5.08 9.16 -10.17
CA GLY A 223 -5.62 10.31 -9.43
C GLY A 223 -7.13 10.48 -9.57
N LEU A 224 -7.68 10.17 -10.75
CA LEU A 224 -9.13 10.21 -11.00
C LEU A 224 -9.90 9.11 -10.23
N THR A 225 -9.25 8.01 -9.86
CA THR A 225 -9.88 6.93 -9.09
C THR A 225 -9.93 7.20 -7.59
N SER A 226 -9.00 8.01 -7.06
CA SER A 226 -9.00 8.37 -5.64
C SER A 226 -10.10 9.37 -5.26
N THR A 227 -10.50 10.23 -6.18
CA THR A 227 -11.57 11.21 -5.95
C THR A 227 -12.98 10.59 -5.94
N LEU A 228 -13.19 9.46 -6.64
CA LEU A 228 -14.48 8.76 -6.63
C LEU A 228 -14.69 7.94 -5.34
N ALA A 229 -13.63 7.49 -4.68
CA ALA A 229 -13.72 6.77 -3.40
C ALA A 229 -14.17 7.70 -2.24
N THR A 230 -13.94 9.00 -2.35
CA THR A 230 -14.34 9.98 -1.33
C THR A 230 -15.83 10.38 -1.42
N LEU A 231 -16.46 10.17 -2.56
CA LEU A 231 -17.89 10.49 -2.79
C LEU A 231 -18.87 9.37 -2.35
N ALA A 232 -18.37 8.21 -1.99
CA ALA A 232 -19.20 7.07 -1.57
C ALA A 232 -19.40 6.97 -0.03
N VAL A 233 -18.92 7.97 0.74
CA VAL A 233 -18.97 7.99 2.23
C VAL A 233 -19.77 9.22 2.74
N LEU A 234 -20.62 9.81 1.91
CA LEU A 234 -21.61 10.81 2.35
C LEU A 234 -23.03 10.29 2.20
#